data_07d9736b92316a2627602d1ca7cbe168
#
_entry.id   07d9736b92316a2627602d1ca7cbe168
#
_cell.length_a   1.000
_cell.length_b   1.000
_cell.length_c   1.000
_cell.angle_alpha   90.00
_cell.angle_beta   90.00
_cell.angle_gamma   90.00
#
_symmetry.space_group_name_H-M   'P 1'
#
loop_
_entity.id
_entity.type
_entity.pdbx_description
1 polymer ?
#
loop_
_entity_poly.entity_id
_entity_poly.type
_entity_poly.pdbx_seq_one_letter_code
_entity_poly.pdbx_strand_id
1 'polypeptide(L)'
;MAVSPVILQATSKHTASIIFLHGLGDTGHGWAQAMAQIRPAYMKVICPTAPTMPVTLNAGFEMPSWFDLKTLDMYGPEDEVGIKKATTNIQTMIQSEISAGIPPNRIIIGGFSQGGALALHTGLTSTQALGGIVALSCWLPLHKSFPDARKTADTVPIFQCHGEVDPVVPYKFGQLSHYSLKTFMKNAQFSSYPGLSHSSSQQEMDDIKDFIEKHVPPQ
;
A
#
# COMPACT_ATOMS: atom_id res chain seq x y z
N MET A 1 2.14 21.17 10.73
CA MET A 1 3.45 20.51 10.59
C MET A 1 3.21 19.05 10.22
N ALA A 2 4.03 18.47 9.33
CA ALA A 2 3.91 17.05 9.01
C ALA A 2 4.22 16.19 10.24
N VAL A 3 3.40 15.17 10.49
CA VAL A 3 3.63 14.22 11.59
C VAL A 3 4.81 13.31 11.20
N SER A 4 5.77 13.13 12.11
CA SER A 4 6.89 12.23 11.88
C SER A 4 6.41 10.79 11.71
N PRO A 5 6.96 10.02 10.76
CA PRO A 5 6.59 8.62 10.58
C PRO A 5 6.99 7.79 11.82
N VAL A 6 6.22 6.75 12.09
CA VAL A 6 6.65 5.70 13.02
C VAL A 6 7.68 4.83 12.31
N ILE A 7 8.88 4.72 12.90
CA ILE A 7 9.98 3.96 12.31
C ILE A 7 10.38 2.83 13.26
N LEU A 8 10.36 1.60 12.75
CA LEU A 8 10.89 0.43 13.42
C LEU A 8 12.20 0.05 12.73
N GLN A 9 13.31 0.30 13.40
CA GLN A 9 14.64 -0.02 12.86
C GLN A 9 14.81 -1.53 12.70
N ALA A 10 15.58 -1.95 11.70
CA ALA A 10 16.02 -3.34 11.57
C ALA A 10 16.75 -3.78 12.87
N THR A 11 16.53 -5.03 13.28
CA THR A 11 17.18 -5.60 14.48
C THR A 11 18.49 -6.32 14.14
N SER A 12 18.80 -6.46 12.85
CA SER A 12 20.08 -6.89 12.32
C SER A 12 20.59 -5.88 11.28
N LYS A 13 21.58 -6.23 10.46
CA LYS A 13 22.05 -5.37 9.38
C LYS A 13 20.89 -4.95 8.48
N HIS A 14 20.61 -3.65 8.38
CA HIS A 14 19.53 -3.10 7.55
C HIS A 14 19.87 -3.29 6.06
N THR A 15 19.12 -4.14 5.40
CA THR A 15 19.28 -4.45 3.96
C THR A 15 17.98 -4.35 3.16
N ALA A 16 16.85 -4.11 3.82
CA ALA A 16 15.55 -3.98 3.17
C ALA A 16 14.67 -2.99 3.94
N SER A 17 13.67 -2.41 3.26
CA SER A 17 12.70 -1.50 3.88
C SER A 17 11.29 -1.79 3.40
N ILE A 18 10.31 -1.58 4.28
CA ILE A 18 8.90 -1.53 3.90
C ILE A 18 8.31 -0.19 4.34
N ILE A 19 7.61 0.48 3.42
CA ILE A 19 6.80 1.67 3.70
C ILE A 19 5.35 1.21 3.70
N PHE A 20 4.66 1.30 4.85
CA PHE A 20 3.29 0.81 5.00
C PHE A 20 2.32 1.94 5.36
N LEU A 21 1.28 2.09 4.51
CA LEU A 21 0.35 3.21 4.52
C LEU A 21 -0.96 2.80 5.19
N HIS A 22 -1.40 3.58 6.18
CA HIS A 22 -2.64 3.33 6.93
C HIS A 22 -3.90 3.69 6.12
N GLY A 23 -5.06 3.22 6.57
CA GLY A 23 -6.36 3.58 6.02
C GLY A 23 -6.82 4.99 6.42
N LEU A 24 -7.91 5.46 5.80
CA LEU A 24 -8.52 6.75 6.10
C LEU A 24 -8.81 6.90 7.60
N GLY A 25 -8.44 8.04 8.18
CA GLY A 25 -8.70 8.40 9.58
C GLY A 25 -7.77 7.76 10.60
N ASP A 26 -6.90 6.82 10.19
CA ASP A 26 -5.92 6.17 11.05
C ASP A 26 -4.58 6.95 11.06
N THR A 27 -3.57 6.39 11.66
CA THR A 27 -2.20 6.94 11.73
C THR A 27 -1.16 5.84 11.49
N GLY A 28 0.11 6.23 11.33
CA GLY A 28 1.21 5.26 11.24
C GLY A 28 1.31 4.32 12.45
N HIS A 29 0.82 4.73 13.63
CA HIS A 29 0.80 3.88 14.83
C HIS A 29 -0.15 2.68 14.69
N GLY A 30 -1.27 2.82 13.96
CA GLY A 30 -2.25 1.73 13.82
C GLY A 30 -1.68 0.46 13.20
N TRP A 31 -0.68 0.59 12.33
CA TRP A 31 -0.07 -0.55 11.63
C TRP A 31 1.33 -0.93 12.14
N ALA A 32 1.99 -0.05 12.91
CA ALA A 32 3.37 -0.29 13.33
C ALA A 32 3.51 -1.58 14.14
N GLN A 33 2.56 -1.90 15.04
CA GLN A 33 2.62 -3.11 15.86
C GLN A 33 2.44 -4.39 15.02
N ALA A 34 1.47 -4.41 14.11
CA ALA A 34 1.24 -5.55 13.22
C ALA A 34 2.47 -5.79 12.32
N MET A 35 3.03 -4.73 11.75
CA MET A 35 4.24 -4.82 10.94
C MET A 35 5.47 -5.26 11.75
N ALA A 36 5.56 -4.88 13.04
CA ALA A 36 6.63 -5.34 13.93
C ALA A 36 6.65 -6.85 14.11
N GLN A 37 5.47 -7.49 14.11
CA GLN A 37 5.33 -8.94 14.32
C GLN A 37 5.76 -9.76 13.12
N ILE A 38 5.62 -9.24 11.91
CA ILE A 38 5.87 -9.99 10.67
C ILE A 38 7.18 -9.61 9.96
N ARG A 39 7.80 -8.47 10.30
CA ARG A 39 9.00 -8.02 9.61
C ARG A 39 10.20 -8.94 9.87
N PRO A 40 10.98 -9.29 8.85
CA PRO A 40 12.28 -9.92 9.03
C PRO A 40 13.26 -9.02 9.82
N ALA A 41 14.22 -9.62 10.52
CA ALA A 41 15.19 -8.89 11.34
C ALA A 41 16.00 -7.82 10.57
N TYR A 42 16.26 -8.06 9.29
CA TYR A 42 17.01 -7.16 8.40
C TYR A 42 16.16 -6.03 7.79
N MET A 43 14.85 -5.99 8.05
CA MET A 43 13.93 -5.05 7.43
C MET A 43 13.58 -3.89 8.37
N LYS A 44 13.75 -2.66 7.88
CA LYS A 44 13.22 -1.44 8.48
C LYS A 44 11.76 -1.24 8.06
N VAL A 45 10.90 -0.88 9.00
CA VAL A 45 9.50 -0.52 8.73
C VAL A 45 9.31 0.97 8.90
N ILE A 46 8.63 1.59 7.96
CA ILE A 46 8.27 3.01 7.96
C ILE A 46 6.76 3.11 7.80
N CYS A 47 6.08 3.59 8.85
CA CYS A 47 4.65 3.83 8.82
C CYS A 47 4.40 5.34 8.93
N PRO A 48 4.28 6.06 7.80
CA PRO A 48 3.99 7.48 7.83
C PRO A 48 2.52 7.73 8.21
N THR A 49 2.24 8.93 8.75
CA THR A 49 0.88 9.41 8.98
C THR A 49 0.50 10.41 7.90
N ALA A 50 -0.66 10.22 7.29
CA ALA A 50 -1.21 11.12 6.28
C ALA A 50 -1.47 12.52 6.87
N PRO A 51 -1.42 13.58 6.07
CA PRO A 51 -1.82 14.91 6.53
C PRO A 51 -3.32 14.93 6.90
N THR A 52 -3.70 15.73 7.89
CA THR A 52 -5.09 16.01 8.19
C THR A 52 -5.66 16.92 7.10
N MET A 53 -6.81 16.53 6.55
CA MET A 53 -7.53 17.29 5.52
C MET A 53 -9.03 17.01 5.58
N PRO A 54 -9.88 17.91 5.06
CA PRO A 54 -11.31 17.64 4.93
C PRO A 54 -11.55 16.50 3.94
N VAL A 55 -12.47 15.57 4.27
CA VAL A 55 -12.84 14.41 3.47
C VAL A 55 -14.28 14.53 3.00
N THR A 56 -14.48 14.62 1.68
CA THR A 56 -15.79 14.83 1.06
C THR A 56 -16.79 13.72 1.44
N LEU A 57 -16.39 12.46 1.42
CA LEU A 57 -17.22 11.31 1.80
C LEU A 57 -17.75 11.44 3.24
N ASN A 58 -16.99 12.06 4.13
CA ASN A 58 -17.33 12.27 5.52
C ASN A 58 -17.83 13.70 5.79
N ALA A 59 -18.59 14.28 4.86
CA ALA A 59 -19.20 15.61 4.98
C ALA A 59 -18.19 16.74 5.29
N GLY A 60 -16.95 16.61 4.85
CA GLY A 60 -15.89 17.59 5.06
C GLY A 60 -15.22 17.54 6.44
N PHE A 61 -15.50 16.52 7.26
CA PHE A 61 -14.77 16.36 8.53
C PHE A 61 -13.27 16.16 8.26
N GLU A 62 -12.46 16.86 9.05
CA GLU A 62 -11.01 16.77 8.97
C GLU A 62 -10.48 15.51 9.66
N MET A 63 -9.68 14.74 8.94
CA MET A 63 -9.01 13.54 9.46
C MET A 63 -7.75 13.24 8.67
N PRO A 64 -6.84 12.39 9.18
CA PRO A 64 -5.70 11.92 8.40
C PRO A 64 -6.19 11.22 7.12
N SER A 65 -5.78 11.75 5.97
CA SER A 65 -6.19 11.24 4.66
C SER A 65 -5.08 11.48 3.63
N TRP A 66 -4.81 10.49 2.79
CA TRP A 66 -3.79 10.59 1.75
C TRP A 66 -4.23 11.49 0.60
N PHE A 67 -5.52 11.46 0.29
CA PHE A 67 -6.18 12.26 -0.74
C PHE A 67 -7.67 12.39 -0.40
N ASP A 68 -8.37 13.31 -1.03
CA ASP A 68 -9.81 13.45 -0.78
C ASP A 68 -10.59 12.23 -1.28
N LEU A 69 -11.20 11.49 -0.36
CA LEU A 69 -12.09 10.40 -0.70
C LEU A 69 -13.51 10.96 -0.93
N LYS A 70 -13.89 11.06 -2.21
CA LYS A 70 -15.17 11.66 -2.62
C LYS A 70 -16.32 10.67 -2.53
N THR A 71 -16.06 9.40 -2.82
CA THR A 71 -17.04 8.31 -2.82
C THR A 71 -16.35 6.95 -2.71
N LEU A 72 -17.10 5.94 -2.28
CA LEU A 72 -16.71 4.52 -2.37
C LEU A 72 -17.31 3.85 -3.62
N ASP A 73 -18.01 4.59 -4.49
CA ASP A 73 -18.42 4.06 -5.79
C ASP A 73 -17.19 3.95 -6.71
N MET A 74 -16.92 2.74 -7.17
CA MET A 74 -15.77 2.43 -8.05
C MET A 74 -15.79 3.25 -9.37
N TYR A 75 -16.94 3.69 -9.81
CA TYR A 75 -17.12 4.48 -11.03
C TYR A 75 -17.34 5.96 -10.77
N GLY A 76 -17.33 6.36 -9.49
CA GLY A 76 -17.51 7.73 -9.06
C GLY A 76 -16.27 8.61 -9.31
N PRO A 77 -16.37 9.90 -9.01
CA PRO A 77 -15.27 10.84 -9.18
C PRO A 77 -14.14 10.55 -8.18
N GLU A 78 -12.90 10.52 -8.67
CA GLU A 78 -11.70 10.40 -7.84
C GLU A 78 -10.97 11.75 -7.71
N ASP A 79 -10.19 11.92 -6.66
CA ASP A 79 -9.29 13.06 -6.48
C ASP A 79 -7.95 12.79 -7.17
N GLU A 80 -7.93 12.85 -8.49
CA GLU A 80 -6.74 12.57 -9.30
C GLU A 80 -5.53 13.43 -8.88
N VAL A 81 -5.76 14.72 -8.60
CA VAL A 81 -4.70 15.66 -8.19
C VAL A 81 -4.12 15.25 -6.84
N GLY A 82 -4.97 14.97 -5.87
CA GLY A 82 -4.56 14.52 -4.53
C GLY A 82 -3.83 13.18 -4.58
N ILE A 83 -4.34 12.20 -5.32
CA ILE A 83 -3.70 10.89 -5.50
C ILE A 83 -2.29 11.05 -6.09
N LYS A 84 -2.12 11.84 -7.15
CA LYS A 84 -0.82 12.09 -7.77
C LYS A 84 0.14 12.82 -6.84
N LYS A 85 -0.36 13.81 -6.07
CA LYS A 85 0.44 14.52 -5.07
C LYS A 85 0.89 13.58 -3.94
N ALA A 86 -0.02 12.78 -3.40
CA ALA A 86 0.30 11.79 -2.37
C ALA A 86 1.32 10.77 -2.89
N THR A 87 1.14 10.26 -4.13
CA THR A 87 2.10 9.40 -4.80
C THR A 87 3.50 9.99 -4.83
N THR A 88 3.64 11.27 -5.23
CA THR A 88 4.92 11.97 -5.27
C THR A 88 5.59 12.02 -3.88
N ASN A 89 4.80 12.28 -2.82
CA ASN A 89 5.30 12.29 -1.45
C ASN A 89 5.85 10.91 -1.02
N ILE A 90 5.14 9.84 -1.36
CA ILE A 90 5.60 8.48 -1.03
C ILE A 90 6.80 8.09 -1.88
N GLN A 91 6.85 8.48 -3.16
CA GLN A 91 8.04 8.27 -4.00
C GLN A 91 9.28 8.98 -3.44
N THR A 92 9.11 10.15 -2.80
CA THR A 92 10.21 10.84 -2.10
C THR A 92 10.72 10.00 -0.90
N MET A 93 9.83 9.34 -0.16
CA MET A 93 10.25 8.44 0.93
C MET A 93 11.00 7.22 0.39
N ILE A 94 10.52 6.62 -0.71
CA ILE A 94 11.22 5.53 -1.40
C ILE A 94 12.62 5.99 -1.82
N GLN A 95 12.73 7.17 -2.42
CA GLN A 95 14.01 7.74 -2.86
C GLN A 95 14.97 8.00 -1.68
N SER A 96 14.44 8.36 -0.51
CA SER A 96 15.25 8.54 0.71
C SER A 96 15.89 7.20 1.15
N GLU A 97 15.15 6.09 1.09
CA GLU A 97 15.70 4.75 1.39
C GLU A 97 16.76 4.32 0.35
N ILE A 98 16.51 4.61 -0.93
CA ILE A 98 17.49 4.35 -1.99
C ILE A 98 18.77 5.15 -1.74
N SER A 99 18.65 6.43 -1.39
CA SER A 99 19.79 7.30 -1.09
C SER A 99 20.53 6.88 0.18
N ALA A 100 19.86 6.20 1.12
CA ALA A 100 20.45 5.57 2.29
C ALA A 100 21.14 4.23 1.99
N GLY A 101 21.15 3.78 0.73
CA GLY A 101 21.86 2.59 0.27
C GLY A 101 20.99 1.33 0.14
N ILE A 102 19.67 1.41 0.27
CA ILE A 102 18.78 0.26 0.07
C ILE A 102 18.39 0.17 -1.41
N PRO A 103 18.76 -0.91 -2.11
CA PRO A 103 18.40 -1.07 -3.52
C PRO A 103 16.87 -1.08 -3.72
N PRO A 104 16.33 -0.53 -4.84
CA PRO A 104 14.88 -0.48 -5.09
C PRO A 104 14.19 -1.82 -4.96
N ASN A 105 14.78 -2.89 -5.50
CA ASN A 105 14.25 -4.26 -5.42
C ASN A 105 14.29 -4.87 -3.99
N ARG A 106 14.72 -4.09 -3.02
CA ARG A 106 14.66 -4.44 -1.59
C ARG A 106 13.77 -3.50 -0.79
N ILE A 107 12.97 -2.69 -1.49
CA ILE A 107 11.97 -1.80 -0.90
C ILE A 107 10.59 -2.30 -1.28
N ILE A 108 9.75 -2.57 -0.30
CA ILE A 108 8.33 -2.90 -0.48
C ILE A 108 7.50 -1.67 -0.13
N ILE A 109 6.49 -1.40 -0.93
CA ILE A 109 5.42 -0.46 -0.59
C ILE A 109 4.15 -1.25 -0.28
N GLY A 110 3.49 -0.92 0.82
CA GLY A 110 2.23 -1.58 1.18
C GLY A 110 1.25 -0.64 1.85
N GLY A 111 0.03 -1.10 2.05
CA GLY A 111 -0.96 -0.35 2.78
C GLY A 111 -2.32 -1.02 2.84
N PHE A 112 -3.18 -0.46 3.69
CA PHE A 112 -4.53 -0.92 3.94
C PHE A 112 -5.54 0.12 3.45
N SER A 113 -6.63 -0.31 2.83
CA SER A 113 -7.75 0.53 2.41
C SER A 113 -7.27 1.70 1.53
N GLN A 114 -7.50 2.96 1.88
CA GLN A 114 -6.98 4.13 1.17
C GLN A 114 -5.46 4.09 0.99
N GLY A 115 -4.72 3.64 2.02
CA GLY A 115 -3.27 3.45 1.94
C GLY A 115 -2.87 2.34 0.98
N GLY A 116 -3.65 1.25 0.89
CA GLY A 116 -3.45 0.16 -0.07
C GLY A 116 -3.67 0.63 -1.51
N ALA A 117 -4.71 1.43 -1.74
CA ALA A 117 -4.96 2.05 -3.03
C ALA A 117 -3.78 2.96 -3.45
N LEU A 118 -3.30 3.80 -2.53
CA LEU A 118 -2.13 4.65 -2.80
C LEU A 118 -0.86 3.84 -3.03
N ALA A 119 -0.66 2.73 -2.29
CA ALA A 119 0.49 1.84 -2.49
C ALA A 119 0.49 1.21 -3.90
N LEU A 120 -0.67 0.74 -4.39
CA LEU A 120 -0.82 0.26 -5.77
C LEU A 120 -0.44 1.34 -6.78
N HIS A 121 -1.06 2.53 -6.68
CA HIS A 121 -0.77 3.63 -7.61
C HIS A 121 0.70 4.05 -7.58
N THR A 122 1.28 4.18 -6.37
CA THR A 122 2.69 4.57 -6.20
C THR A 122 3.64 3.55 -6.81
N GLY A 123 3.44 2.27 -6.50
CA GLY A 123 4.30 1.21 -7.02
C GLY A 123 4.18 1.03 -8.53
N LEU A 124 2.96 1.09 -9.08
CA LEU A 124 2.73 0.98 -10.53
C LEU A 124 3.29 2.16 -11.34
N THR A 125 3.28 3.37 -10.77
CA THR A 125 3.80 4.58 -11.43
C THR A 125 5.25 4.91 -11.06
N SER A 126 5.89 4.09 -10.24
CA SER A 126 7.32 4.20 -9.94
C SER A 126 8.17 3.83 -11.15
N THR A 127 9.22 4.60 -11.40
CA THR A 127 10.26 4.24 -12.39
C THR A 127 11.26 3.24 -11.83
N GLN A 128 11.22 2.98 -10.53
CA GLN A 128 12.05 2.01 -9.84
C GLN A 128 11.34 0.65 -9.78
N ALA A 129 12.04 -0.43 -10.12
CA ALA A 129 11.53 -1.78 -9.90
C ALA A 129 11.65 -2.14 -8.43
N LEU A 130 10.55 -1.95 -7.68
CA LEU A 130 10.50 -2.23 -6.25
C LEU A 130 10.51 -3.73 -5.95
N GLY A 131 10.85 -4.10 -4.71
CA GLY A 131 10.81 -5.48 -4.23
C GLY A 131 9.40 -6.09 -4.18
N GLY A 132 8.38 -5.25 -4.09
CA GLY A 132 6.98 -5.69 -4.14
C GLY A 132 5.98 -4.62 -3.75
N ILE A 133 4.72 -4.92 -4.02
CA ILE A 133 3.56 -4.08 -3.63
C ILE A 133 2.60 -4.98 -2.83
N VAL A 134 2.20 -4.54 -1.63
CA VAL A 134 1.22 -5.21 -0.76
C VAL A 134 -0.01 -4.33 -0.62
N ALA A 135 -1.18 -4.83 -1.00
CA ALA A 135 -2.39 -4.03 -1.09
C ALA A 135 -3.56 -4.73 -0.40
N LEU A 136 -3.94 -4.23 0.80
CA LEU A 136 -4.93 -4.86 1.65
C LEU A 136 -6.27 -4.13 1.59
N SER A 137 -7.38 -4.88 1.35
CA SER A 137 -8.76 -4.39 1.41
C SER A 137 -8.97 -3.07 0.67
N CYS A 138 -8.52 -2.99 -0.57
CA CYS A 138 -8.47 -1.75 -1.35
C CYS A 138 -8.89 -1.92 -2.82
N TRP A 139 -8.75 -0.88 -3.58
CA TRP A 139 -9.04 -0.82 -5.02
C TRP A 139 -7.85 -0.23 -5.78
N LEU A 140 -7.84 -0.39 -7.11
CA LEU A 140 -6.89 0.28 -7.99
C LEU A 140 -7.42 1.69 -8.31
N PRO A 141 -6.84 2.76 -7.74
CA PRO A 141 -7.28 4.12 -8.02
C PRO A 141 -6.86 4.53 -9.42
N LEU A 142 -7.63 5.43 -10.03
CA LEU A 142 -7.42 5.90 -11.40
C LEU A 142 -7.29 4.73 -12.41
N HIS A 143 -8.04 3.64 -12.17
CA HIS A 143 -7.93 2.41 -12.94
C HIS A 143 -8.05 2.61 -14.46
N LYS A 144 -8.82 3.62 -14.91
CA LYS A 144 -8.99 3.96 -16.35
C LYS A 144 -7.72 4.47 -17.01
N SER A 145 -6.72 4.92 -16.24
CA SER A 145 -5.44 5.38 -16.76
C SER A 145 -4.44 4.24 -17.00
N PHE A 146 -4.75 3.03 -16.54
CA PHE A 146 -3.89 1.87 -16.75
C PHE A 146 -4.35 1.04 -17.96
N PRO A 147 -3.40 0.45 -18.72
CA PRO A 147 -1.98 0.30 -18.40
C PRO A 147 -1.08 1.51 -18.75
N ASP A 148 -1.57 2.54 -19.43
CA ASP A 148 -0.75 3.61 -19.99
C ASP A 148 0.03 4.39 -18.91
N ALA A 149 -0.55 4.57 -17.73
CA ALA A 149 0.11 5.25 -16.61
C ALA A 149 1.22 4.39 -15.93
N ARG A 150 1.31 3.09 -16.24
CA ARG A 150 2.32 2.21 -15.66
C ARG A 150 3.73 2.61 -16.11
N LYS A 151 4.63 2.74 -15.14
CA LYS A 151 6.05 3.01 -15.39
C LYS A 151 6.95 1.88 -14.87
N THR A 152 6.50 1.13 -13.88
CA THR A 152 7.28 0.02 -13.31
C THR A 152 7.34 -1.17 -14.26
N ALA A 153 8.32 -2.07 -14.03
CA ALA A 153 8.42 -3.32 -14.78
C ALA A 153 7.19 -4.21 -14.51
N ASP A 154 6.71 -4.92 -15.53
CA ASP A 154 5.55 -5.81 -15.43
C ASP A 154 5.80 -7.06 -14.57
N THR A 155 7.05 -7.27 -14.17
CA THR A 155 7.51 -8.37 -13.30
C THR A 155 7.54 -8.01 -11.82
N VAL A 156 7.34 -6.73 -11.43
CA VAL A 156 7.26 -6.36 -10.00
C VAL A 156 6.13 -7.15 -9.33
N PRO A 157 6.42 -7.88 -8.23
CA PRO A 157 5.42 -8.69 -7.58
C PRO A 157 4.38 -7.83 -6.86
N ILE A 158 3.10 -8.20 -7.01
CA ILE A 158 1.97 -7.56 -6.33
C ILE A 158 1.22 -8.63 -5.55
N PHE A 159 0.96 -8.36 -4.28
CA PHE A 159 0.14 -9.19 -3.42
C PHE A 159 -1.06 -8.40 -2.93
N GLN A 160 -2.25 -8.77 -3.40
CA GLN A 160 -3.51 -8.20 -2.95
C GLN A 160 -4.19 -9.17 -1.98
N CYS A 161 -4.74 -8.62 -0.90
CA CYS A 161 -5.49 -9.33 0.12
C CYS A 161 -6.84 -8.66 0.32
N HIS A 162 -7.92 -9.45 0.52
CA HIS A 162 -9.24 -8.87 0.73
C HIS A 162 -10.16 -9.80 1.54
N GLY A 163 -10.86 -9.23 2.53
CA GLY A 163 -11.89 -9.94 3.28
C GLY A 163 -13.18 -10.11 2.45
N GLU A 164 -13.73 -11.32 2.43
CA GLU A 164 -14.91 -11.64 1.59
C GLU A 164 -16.20 -10.95 2.07
N VAL A 165 -16.26 -10.57 3.35
CA VAL A 165 -17.42 -9.89 3.94
C VAL A 165 -17.12 -8.43 4.33
N ASP A 166 -16.19 -7.79 3.62
CA ASP A 166 -15.83 -6.39 3.82
C ASP A 166 -17.02 -5.46 3.52
N PRO A 167 -17.55 -4.75 4.54
CA PRO A 167 -18.70 -3.86 4.36
C PRO A 167 -18.30 -2.43 3.94
N VAL A 168 -17.01 -2.08 3.96
CA VAL A 168 -16.51 -0.74 3.68
C VAL A 168 -16.00 -0.64 2.25
N VAL A 169 -15.01 -1.47 1.89
CA VAL A 169 -14.57 -1.62 0.50
C VAL A 169 -15.08 -2.98 0.00
N PRO A 170 -16.16 -3.00 -0.77
CA PRO A 170 -16.74 -4.27 -1.21
C PRO A 170 -15.71 -5.20 -1.85
N TYR A 171 -15.72 -6.48 -1.46
CA TYR A 171 -14.81 -7.52 -1.96
C TYR A 171 -14.66 -7.51 -3.50
N LYS A 172 -15.77 -7.24 -4.19
CA LYS A 172 -15.80 -7.11 -5.65
C LYS A 172 -14.82 -6.07 -6.18
N PHE A 173 -14.52 -5.01 -5.42
CA PHE A 173 -13.59 -3.96 -5.87
C PHE A 173 -12.15 -4.48 -5.88
N GLY A 174 -11.77 -5.29 -4.88
CA GLY A 174 -10.50 -6.00 -4.88
C GLY A 174 -10.37 -6.96 -6.06
N GLN A 175 -11.42 -7.74 -6.34
CA GLN A 175 -11.46 -8.66 -7.48
C GLN A 175 -11.33 -7.94 -8.83
N LEU A 176 -12.06 -6.85 -9.05
CA LEU A 176 -11.98 -6.06 -10.28
C LEU A 176 -10.61 -5.39 -10.44
N SER A 177 -10.03 -4.91 -9.36
CA SER A 177 -8.68 -4.36 -9.35
C SER A 177 -7.65 -5.42 -9.74
N HIS A 178 -7.77 -6.63 -9.17
CA HIS A 178 -6.90 -7.75 -9.52
C HIS A 178 -7.06 -8.16 -10.99
N TYR A 179 -8.30 -8.27 -11.47
CA TYR A 179 -8.55 -8.58 -12.86
C TYR A 179 -7.88 -7.55 -13.80
N SER A 180 -8.02 -6.27 -13.49
CA SER A 180 -7.35 -5.20 -14.25
C SER A 180 -5.82 -5.37 -14.21
N LEU A 181 -5.23 -5.56 -13.02
CA LEU A 181 -3.78 -5.75 -12.86
C LEU A 181 -3.25 -6.94 -13.67
N LYS A 182 -3.97 -8.05 -13.72
CA LYS A 182 -3.59 -9.24 -14.48
C LYS A 182 -3.48 -9.00 -15.99
N THR A 183 -4.09 -7.94 -16.52
CA THR A 183 -3.99 -7.63 -17.96
C THR A 183 -2.62 -7.05 -18.34
N PHE A 184 -1.87 -6.49 -17.37
CA PHE A 184 -0.61 -5.80 -17.66
C PHE A 184 0.52 -6.07 -16.63
N MET A 185 0.27 -6.86 -15.56
CA MET A 185 1.27 -7.27 -14.57
C MET A 185 1.36 -8.80 -14.53
N LYS A 186 2.56 -9.33 -14.71
CA LYS A 186 2.81 -10.79 -14.76
C LYS A 186 2.70 -11.47 -13.40
N ASN A 187 3.10 -10.78 -12.34
CA ASN A 187 3.26 -11.32 -10.98
C ASN A 187 2.25 -10.73 -9.99
N ALA A 188 1.00 -10.52 -10.40
CA ALA A 188 -0.07 -10.12 -9.51
C ALA A 188 -0.77 -11.35 -8.92
N GLN A 189 -0.83 -11.42 -7.59
CA GLN A 189 -1.50 -12.45 -6.80
C GLN A 189 -2.64 -11.84 -5.98
N PHE A 190 -3.69 -12.62 -5.71
CA PHE A 190 -4.84 -12.21 -4.92
C PHE A 190 -5.22 -13.32 -3.94
N SER A 191 -5.29 -12.99 -2.66
CA SER A 191 -5.79 -13.87 -1.60
C SER A 191 -7.07 -13.30 -1.01
N SER A 192 -8.05 -14.18 -0.81
CA SER A 192 -9.32 -13.85 -0.16
C SER A 192 -9.42 -14.55 1.18
N TYR A 193 -10.06 -13.88 2.15
CA TYR A 193 -10.17 -14.37 3.52
C TYR A 193 -11.65 -14.48 3.90
N PRO A 194 -12.18 -15.73 3.97
CA PRO A 194 -13.58 -15.96 4.35
C PRO A 194 -13.90 -15.40 5.73
N GLY A 195 -15.02 -14.70 5.85
CA GLY A 195 -15.48 -14.12 7.12
C GLY A 195 -14.70 -12.90 7.60
N LEU A 196 -13.64 -12.47 6.91
CA LEU A 196 -12.90 -11.26 7.26
C LEU A 196 -13.66 -10.02 6.76
N SER A 197 -13.89 -9.08 7.68
CA SER A 197 -14.47 -7.76 7.41
C SER A 197 -13.40 -6.76 6.93
N HIS A 198 -13.65 -5.44 7.05
CA HIS A 198 -12.66 -4.40 6.75
C HIS A 198 -11.61 -4.28 7.86
N SER A 199 -10.77 -5.29 7.97
CA SER A 199 -9.72 -5.43 8.97
C SER A 199 -8.63 -6.37 8.46
N SER A 200 -7.65 -6.69 9.29
CA SER A 200 -6.66 -7.75 9.02
C SER A 200 -6.90 -8.98 9.90
N SER A 201 -6.33 -10.10 9.49
CA SER A 201 -6.32 -11.35 10.25
C SER A 201 -4.89 -11.88 10.42
N GLN A 202 -4.68 -12.79 11.38
CA GLN A 202 -3.38 -13.42 11.55
C GLN A 202 -2.93 -14.16 10.28
N GLN A 203 -3.85 -14.87 9.62
CA GLN A 203 -3.56 -15.58 8.37
C GLN A 203 -3.10 -14.61 7.27
N GLU A 204 -3.78 -13.46 7.10
CA GLU A 204 -3.38 -12.43 6.14
C GLU A 204 -1.98 -11.89 6.45
N MET A 205 -1.68 -11.64 7.75
CA MET A 205 -0.36 -11.16 8.16
C MET A 205 0.74 -12.20 7.93
N ASP A 206 0.46 -13.48 8.14
CA ASP A 206 1.39 -14.58 7.87
C ASP A 206 1.66 -14.70 6.36
N ASP A 207 0.63 -14.59 5.51
CA ASP A 207 0.76 -14.60 4.05
C ASP A 207 1.59 -13.39 3.54
N ILE A 208 1.43 -12.21 4.17
CA ILE A 208 2.25 -11.03 3.87
C ILE A 208 3.71 -11.27 4.26
N LYS A 209 3.96 -11.89 5.41
CA LYS A 209 5.32 -12.27 5.84
C LYS A 209 5.97 -13.18 4.81
N ASP A 210 5.27 -14.23 4.38
CA ASP A 210 5.76 -15.17 3.37
C ASP A 210 6.06 -14.46 2.04
N PHE A 211 5.20 -13.53 1.63
CA PHE A 211 5.44 -12.70 0.45
C PHE A 211 6.72 -11.85 0.60
N ILE A 212 6.92 -11.21 1.75
CA ILE A 212 8.11 -10.39 2.04
C ILE A 212 9.37 -11.28 1.96
N GLU A 213 9.40 -12.41 2.67
CA GLU A 213 10.57 -13.29 2.74
C GLU A 213 10.92 -13.92 1.38
N LYS A 214 9.90 -14.22 0.57
CA LYS A 214 10.07 -14.75 -0.78
C LYS A 214 10.70 -13.75 -1.75
N HIS A 215 10.24 -12.48 -1.72
CA HIS A 215 10.64 -11.49 -2.73
C HIS A 215 11.80 -10.59 -2.29
N VAL A 216 12.05 -10.52 -0.99
CA VAL A 216 13.14 -9.75 -0.38
C VAL A 216 13.86 -10.63 0.66
N PRO A 217 14.49 -11.75 0.26
CA PRO A 217 15.15 -12.68 1.18
C PRO A 217 16.34 -12.04 1.91
N PRO A 218 16.85 -12.65 3.01
CA PRO A 218 18.05 -12.16 3.69
C PRO A 218 19.26 -12.11 2.77
N GLN A 219 20.21 -11.18 3.08
CA GLN A 219 21.50 -11.02 2.38
C GLN A 219 22.67 -11.25 3.34
#